data_d8eed71871b51d6ab1374f6faf7f6347
#
_entry.id   d8eed71871b51d6ab1374f6faf7f6347
#
_cell.length_a   1.000
_cell.length_b   1.000
_cell.length_c   1.000
_cell.angle_alpha   90.00
_cell.angle_beta   90.00
_cell.angle_gamma   90.00
#
_symmetry.space_group_name_H-M   'P 1'
#
loop_
_entity.id
_entity.type
_entity.pdbx_description
1 polymer ?
#
loop_
_entity_poly.entity_id
_entity_poly.type
_entity_poly.pdbx_seq_one_letter_code
_entity_poly.pdbx_strand_id
1 'polypeptide(L)'
;MDETATRRLKIDPKLYEVGWEQVPGSVILTEQRAYEIAPGRVERIKHSKPKKADYVLEYQGRKLAVIEAKRDEVDVSEGVDQAKQYAEMLQTRFTYASNGDRIWAIDMGVKDAKGNYIIPSTEKEVTRFPSPQELWQMTYPEAHPWRDKFNLQPFNRDGGRNPRYYQENAINNVLNAVANKQERILLTMATGTGKTYTAFQICWKLFQTGWNKDRVRSEELGVRSE
;
A
#
# COMPACT_ATOMS: atom_id res chain seq x y z
N MET A 1 -29.24 -1.76 -7.52
CA MET A 1 -28.29 -0.74 -8.09
C MET A 1 -27.06 -1.48 -8.59
N ASP A 2 -26.47 -1.12 -9.75
CA ASP A 2 -25.23 -1.76 -10.21
C ASP A 2 -24.02 -1.32 -9.35
N GLU A 3 -22.91 -2.02 -9.50
CA GLU A 3 -21.69 -1.77 -8.70
C GLU A 3 -21.12 -0.36 -8.92
N THR A 4 -21.14 0.13 -10.16
CA THR A 4 -20.66 1.49 -10.49
C THR A 4 -21.53 2.56 -9.82
N ALA A 5 -22.84 2.39 -9.83
CA ALA A 5 -23.75 3.29 -9.15
C ALA A 5 -23.62 3.21 -7.62
N THR A 6 -23.44 1.99 -7.08
CA THR A 6 -23.16 1.79 -5.64
C THR A 6 -21.88 2.51 -5.21
N ARG A 7 -20.81 2.38 -5.99
CA ARG A 7 -19.55 3.10 -5.74
C ARG A 7 -19.78 4.60 -5.68
N ARG A 8 -20.33 5.18 -6.76
CA ARG A 8 -20.48 6.64 -6.89
C ARG A 8 -21.47 7.25 -5.89
N LEU A 9 -22.58 6.57 -5.60
CA LEU A 9 -23.67 7.15 -4.81
C LEU A 9 -23.59 6.81 -3.31
N LYS A 10 -22.92 5.71 -2.95
CA LYS A 10 -22.90 5.22 -1.56
C LYS A 10 -21.49 5.14 -0.97
N ILE A 11 -20.47 4.73 -1.73
CA ILE A 11 -19.10 4.52 -1.20
C ILE A 11 -18.28 5.81 -1.29
N ASP A 12 -18.24 6.46 -2.46
CA ASP A 12 -17.48 7.70 -2.65
C ASP A 12 -17.86 8.79 -1.64
N PRO A 13 -19.16 9.09 -1.38
CA PRO A 13 -19.54 10.09 -0.39
C PRO A 13 -19.03 9.77 1.02
N LYS A 14 -19.07 8.49 1.42
CA LYS A 14 -18.57 8.06 2.75
C LYS A 14 -17.06 8.21 2.88
N LEU A 15 -16.30 8.01 1.80
CA LEU A 15 -14.86 8.24 1.78
C LEU A 15 -14.55 9.73 1.85
N TYR A 16 -15.26 10.56 1.12
CA TYR A 16 -15.10 12.01 1.19
C TYR A 16 -15.47 12.57 2.57
N GLU A 17 -16.53 12.08 3.19
CA GLU A 17 -16.99 12.50 4.52
C GLU A 17 -15.88 12.32 5.59
N VAL A 18 -15.08 11.27 5.50
CA VAL A 18 -13.96 11.01 6.43
C VAL A 18 -12.63 11.61 5.97
N GLY A 19 -12.63 12.44 4.90
CA GLY A 19 -11.51 13.28 4.49
C GLY A 19 -10.63 12.72 3.38
N TRP A 20 -10.96 11.58 2.77
CA TRP A 20 -10.25 11.11 1.59
C TRP A 20 -10.40 12.08 0.41
N GLU A 21 -9.32 12.29 -0.36
CA GLU A 21 -9.17 13.31 -1.42
C GLU A 21 -9.21 14.78 -0.93
N GLN A 22 -9.48 15.03 0.36
CA GLN A 22 -9.53 16.36 0.96
C GLN A 22 -8.30 16.66 1.81
N VAL A 23 -7.81 15.65 2.54
CA VAL A 23 -6.60 15.77 3.34
C VAL A 23 -5.38 15.78 2.42
N PRO A 24 -4.46 16.76 2.53
CA PRO A 24 -3.26 16.81 1.72
C PRO A 24 -2.45 15.50 1.77
N GLY A 25 -2.12 14.95 0.61
CA GLY A 25 -1.40 13.68 0.49
C GLY A 25 -2.28 12.43 0.56
N SER A 26 -3.61 12.57 0.71
CA SER A 26 -4.54 11.45 0.56
C SER A 26 -5.03 11.34 -0.89
N VAL A 27 -5.09 10.12 -1.40
CA VAL A 27 -5.51 9.82 -2.77
C VAL A 27 -6.34 8.54 -2.80
N ILE A 28 -7.45 8.58 -3.51
CA ILE A 28 -8.25 7.40 -3.86
C ILE A 28 -7.86 6.96 -5.27
N LEU A 29 -7.21 5.81 -5.39
CA LEU A 29 -6.93 5.20 -6.68
C LEU A 29 -8.13 4.32 -7.05
N THR A 30 -8.85 4.72 -8.09
CA THR A 30 -9.97 3.93 -8.63
C THR A 30 -9.47 2.94 -9.69
N GLU A 31 -10.34 2.06 -10.17
CA GLU A 31 -10.07 1.04 -11.20
C GLU A 31 -9.13 1.48 -12.34
N GLN A 32 -9.31 2.68 -12.87
CA GLN A 32 -8.45 3.21 -13.93
C GLN A 32 -7.03 3.49 -13.44
N ARG A 33 -6.89 4.00 -12.23
CA ARG A 33 -5.59 4.29 -11.59
C ARG A 33 -4.99 3.02 -10.98
N ALA A 34 -5.79 2.11 -10.46
CA ALA A 34 -5.34 0.82 -9.97
C ALA A 34 -4.77 -0.08 -11.08
N TYR A 35 -5.19 0.13 -12.35
CA TYR A 35 -4.61 -0.57 -13.50
C TYR A 35 -3.11 -0.26 -13.69
N GLU A 36 -2.64 0.91 -13.33
CA GLU A 36 -1.21 1.23 -13.31
C GLU A 36 -0.44 0.47 -12.21
N ILE A 37 -1.16 -0.06 -11.24
CA ILE A 37 -0.64 -0.86 -10.11
C ILE A 37 -0.62 -2.34 -10.48
N ALA A 38 -1.48 -2.77 -11.40
CA ALA A 38 -1.61 -4.16 -11.79
C ALA A 38 -0.43 -4.64 -12.65
N PRO A 39 -0.15 -5.92 -12.63
CA PRO A 39 1.15 -6.54 -12.69
C PRO A 39 1.82 -6.49 -14.04
N GLY A 40 3.14 -6.40 -13.97
CA GLY A 40 3.94 -7.07 -14.96
C GLY A 40 3.57 -8.54 -14.98
N ARG A 41 3.38 -9.01 -16.19
CA ARG A 41 3.39 -10.40 -16.62
C ARG A 41 3.33 -11.43 -15.48
N VAL A 42 2.18 -11.64 -14.90
CA VAL A 42 1.78 -12.98 -14.52
C VAL A 42 1.69 -13.72 -15.86
N GLU A 43 2.35 -14.86 -15.97
CA GLU A 43 2.31 -15.71 -17.15
C GLU A 43 0.90 -15.72 -17.72
N ARG A 44 0.81 -15.69 -19.06
CA ARG A 44 -0.43 -15.81 -19.82
C ARG A 44 -1.23 -17.03 -19.35
N ILE A 45 -1.98 -16.85 -18.29
CA ILE A 45 -3.19 -17.65 -18.10
C ILE A 45 -4.15 -17.09 -19.13
N LYS A 46 -4.25 -17.76 -20.24
CA LYS A 46 -4.89 -17.34 -21.49
C LYS A 46 -6.36 -16.90 -21.37
N HIS A 47 -6.99 -16.90 -20.22
CA HIS A 47 -8.43 -16.66 -20.07
C HIS A 47 -8.88 -15.90 -18.79
N SER A 48 -8.02 -15.30 -18.00
CA SER A 48 -8.49 -14.45 -16.91
C SER A 48 -8.26 -12.96 -17.19
N LYS A 49 -9.33 -12.17 -17.14
CA LYS A 49 -9.21 -10.71 -17.11
C LYS A 49 -8.34 -10.34 -15.89
N PRO A 50 -7.40 -9.37 -16.01
CA PRO A 50 -6.63 -8.93 -14.86
C PRO A 50 -7.62 -8.45 -13.77
N LYS A 51 -7.54 -9.07 -12.60
CA LYS A 51 -8.33 -8.64 -11.45
C LYS A 51 -7.84 -7.25 -11.05
N LYS A 52 -8.75 -6.33 -10.82
CA LYS A 52 -8.47 -4.96 -10.40
C LYS A 52 -9.19 -4.70 -9.10
N ALA A 53 -8.50 -4.09 -8.14
CA ALA A 53 -9.14 -3.59 -6.94
C ALA A 53 -10.03 -2.38 -7.29
N ASP A 54 -11.21 -2.28 -6.72
CA ASP A 54 -12.12 -1.16 -6.99
C ASP A 54 -11.56 0.15 -6.48
N TYR A 55 -10.98 0.14 -5.26
CA TYR A 55 -10.30 1.27 -4.68
C TYR A 55 -9.02 0.84 -3.98
N VAL A 56 -8.00 1.70 -4.05
CA VAL A 56 -6.81 1.64 -3.22
C VAL A 56 -6.66 2.99 -2.53
N LEU A 57 -6.62 2.98 -1.22
CA LEU A 57 -6.46 4.17 -0.40
C LEU A 57 -4.98 4.43 -0.16
N GLU A 58 -4.49 5.56 -0.65
CA GLU A 58 -3.09 5.98 -0.50
C GLU A 58 -3.02 7.24 0.35
N TYR A 59 -2.09 7.27 1.31
CA TYR A 59 -1.80 8.44 2.12
C TYR A 59 -0.30 8.56 2.35
N GLN A 60 0.23 9.77 2.24
CA GLN A 60 1.67 10.07 2.37
C GLN A 60 2.55 9.13 1.50
N GLY A 61 2.12 8.87 0.27
CA GLY A 61 2.84 8.04 -0.68
C GLY A 61 2.85 6.53 -0.36
N ARG A 62 1.95 6.08 0.54
CA ARG A 62 1.80 4.66 0.90
C ARG A 62 0.37 4.19 0.68
N LYS A 63 0.24 3.06 0.02
CA LYS A 63 -1.03 2.33 -0.05
C LYS A 63 -1.30 1.72 1.31
N LEU A 64 -2.42 2.09 1.91
CA LEU A 64 -2.78 1.70 3.28
C LEU A 64 -3.89 0.67 3.32
N ALA A 65 -4.81 0.74 2.38
CA ALA A 65 -5.93 -0.18 2.31
C ALA A 65 -6.44 -0.39 0.89
N VAL A 66 -7.19 -1.47 0.74
CA VAL A 66 -7.98 -1.79 -0.45
C VAL A 66 -9.45 -1.82 -0.06
N ILE A 67 -10.34 -1.40 -0.96
CA ILE A 67 -11.78 -1.59 -0.82
C ILE A 67 -12.29 -2.34 -2.05
N GLU A 68 -13.00 -3.42 -1.81
CA GLU A 68 -13.77 -4.16 -2.80
C GLU A 68 -15.24 -3.74 -2.69
N ALA A 69 -15.79 -3.26 -3.79
CA ALA A 69 -17.19 -2.86 -3.86
C ALA A 69 -18.07 -4.01 -4.36
N LYS A 70 -19.28 -4.07 -3.88
CA LYS A 70 -20.34 -4.95 -4.39
C LYS A 70 -21.60 -4.15 -4.63
N ARG A 71 -22.52 -4.71 -5.45
CA ARG A 71 -23.86 -4.13 -5.63
C ARG A 71 -24.56 -4.08 -4.27
N ASP A 72 -25.44 -3.10 -4.10
CA ASP A 72 -26.17 -2.91 -2.85
C ASP A 72 -27.07 -4.07 -2.43
N GLU A 73 -27.53 -4.89 -3.39
CA GLU A 73 -28.34 -6.08 -3.16
C GLU A 73 -27.52 -7.32 -2.77
N VAL A 74 -26.21 -7.27 -2.93
CA VAL A 74 -25.29 -8.40 -2.68
C VAL A 74 -24.77 -8.34 -1.25
N ASP A 75 -24.69 -9.50 -0.60
CA ASP A 75 -24.07 -9.54 0.73
C ASP A 75 -22.59 -9.16 0.67
N VAL A 76 -22.19 -8.34 1.62
CA VAL A 76 -20.81 -7.82 1.67
C VAL A 76 -19.77 -8.93 1.80
N SER A 77 -20.13 -10.08 2.34
CA SER A 77 -19.24 -11.24 2.50
C SER A 77 -18.71 -11.79 1.17
N GLU A 78 -19.45 -11.62 0.07
CA GLU A 78 -19.00 -12.05 -1.26
C GLU A 78 -17.76 -11.29 -1.76
N GLY A 79 -17.48 -10.10 -1.20
CA GLY A 79 -16.30 -9.30 -1.53
C GLY A 79 -15.07 -9.60 -0.67
N VAL A 80 -15.24 -10.29 0.46
CA VAL A 80 -14.18 -10.44 1.48
C VAL A 80 -12.94 -11.16 0.95
N ASP A 81 -13.13 -12.31 0.30
CA ASP A 81 -11.99 -13.08 -0.21
C ASP A 81 -11.22 -12.34 -1.30
N GLN A 82 -11.95 -11.61 -2.15
CA GLN A 82 -11.34 -10.79 -3.19
C GLN A 82 -10.57 -9.60 -2.60
N ALA A 83 -11.13 -8.94 -1.60
CA ALA A 83 -10.49 -7.87 -0.86
C ALA A 83 -9.20 -8.35 -0.18
N LYS A 84 -9.20 -9.53 0.46
CA LYS A 84 -8.01 -10.15 1.05
C LYS A 84 -6.92 -10.44 0.02
N GLN A 85 -7.28 -11.02 -1.13
CA GLN A 85 -6.32 -11.30 -2.21
C GLN A 85 -5.62 -10.03 -2.71
N TYR A 86 -6.35 -8.92 -2.85
CA TYR A 86 -5.74 -7.64 -3.23
C TYR A 86 -4.86 -7.07 -2.12
N ALA A 87 -5.29 -7.18 -0.86
CA ALA A 87 -4.48 -6.74 0.27
C ALA A 87 -3.14 -7.48 0.35
N GLU A 88 -3.14 -8.80 0.14
CA GLU A 88 -1.91 -9.60 0.07
C GLU A 88 -1.01 -9.17 -1.10
N MET A 89 -1.59 -8.99 -2.29
CA MET A 89 -0.86 -8.57 -3.47
C MET A 89 -0.21 -7.20 -3.31
N LEU A 90 -0.93 -6.24 -2.73
CA LEU A 90 -0.45 -4.87 -2.51
C LEU A 90 0.30 -4.70 -1.18
N GLN A 91 0.37 -5.75 -0.35
CA GLN A 91 0.95 -5.74 0.99
C GLN A 91 0.35 -4.65 1.88
N THR A 92 -0.96 -4.44 1.79
CA THR A 92 -1.69 -3.58 2.71
C THR A 92 -2.17 -4.40 3.90
N ARG A 93 -2.08 -3.81 5.10
CA ARG A 93 -2.57 -4.46 6.33
C ARG A 93 -4.09 -4.45 6.41
N PHE A 94 -4.72 -3.39 5.94
CA PHE A 94 -6.16 -3.23 6.04
C PHE A 94 -6.82 -3.43 4.69
N THR A 95 -8.00 -4.03 4.71
CA THR A 95 -8.87 -4.11 3.53
C THR A 95 -10.33 -4.08 3.94
N TYR A 96 -11.18 -3.71 3.00
CA TYR A 96 -12.61 -3.55 3.25
C TYR A 96 -13.39 -4.17 2.11
N ALA A 97 -14.55 -4.75 2.44
CA ALA A 97 -15.60 -5.05 1.47
C ALA A 97 -16.82 -4.19 1.79
N SER A 98 -17.47 -3.63 0.78
CA SER A 98 -18.65 -2.79 1.00
C SER A 98 -19.65 -2.89 -0.15
N ASN A 99 -20.92 -2.96 0.19
CA ASN A 99 -22.04 -2.81 -0.75
C ASN A 99 -22.70 -1.40 -0.65
N GLY A 100 -21.99 -0.48 -0.01
CA GLY A 100 -22.44 0.89 0.21
C GLY A 100 -23.28 1.09 1.46
N ASP A 101 -24.06 0.11 1.88
CA ASP A 101 -24.87 0.18 3.11
C ASP A 101 -24.11 -0.41 4.30
N ARG A 102 -23.42 -1.52 4.09
CA ARG A 102 -22.59 -2.20 5.07
C ARG A 102 -21.12 -2.12 4.69
N ILE A 103 -20.25 -2.08 5.70
CA ILE A 103 -18.80 -2.06 5.54
C ILE A 103 -18.20 -3.16 6.41
N TRP A 104 -17.55 -4.12 5.78
CA TRP A 104 -16.81 -5.18 6.46
C TRP A 104 -15.32 -4.83 6.46
N ALA A 105 -14.76 -4.61 7.63
CA ALA A 105 -13.36 -4.28 7.82
C ALA A 105 -12.56 -5.53 8.17
N ILE A 106 -11.43 -5.68 7.52
CA ILE A 106 -10.50 -6.79 7.70
C ILE A 106 -9.11 -6.21 8.03
N ASP A 107 -8.58 -6.52 9.21
CA ASP A 107 -7.17 -6.37 9.54
C ASP A 107 -6.48 -7.69 9.20
N MET A 108 -5.59 -7.69 8.22
CA MET A 108 -4.84 -8.88 7.80
C MET A 108 -3.84 -9.34 8.87
N GLY A 109 -3.68 -8.56 9.93
CA GLY A 109 -2.70 -8.80 10.97
C GLY A 109 -1.27 -8.49 10.54
N VAL A 110 -0.33 -8.82 11.41
CA VAL A 110 1.11 -8.68 11.14
C VAL A 110 1.78 -10.01 11.40
N LYS A 111 2.59 -10.46 10.44
CA LYS A 111 3.36 -11.70 10.53
C LYS A 111 4.85 -11.42 10.65
N ASP A 112 5.56 -12.28 11.38
CA ASP A 112 7.02 -12.29 11.39
C ASP A 112 7.59 -12.87 10.08
N ALA A 113 8.93 -12.88 9.96
CA ALA A 113 9.62 -13.45 8.80
C ALA A 113 9.41 -14.97 8.62
N LYS A 114 8.91 -15.65 9.64
CA LYS A 114 8.60 -17.09 9.61
C LYS A 114 7.13 -17.36 9.27
N GLY A 115 6.31 -16.31 9.14
CA GLY A 115 4.90 -16.39 8.85
C GLY A 115 3.98 -16.52 10.07
N ASN A 116 4.51 -16.46 11.30
CA ASN A 116 3.68 -16.49 12.51
C ASN A 116 3.07 -15.12 12.77
N TYR A 117 1.84 -15.08 13.24
CA TYR A 117 1.18 -13.83 13.58
C TYR A 117 1.80 -13.19 14.83
N ILE A 118 2.29 -11.96 14.69
CA ILE A 118 2.63 -11.04 15.79
C ILE A 118 1.35 -10.30 16.22
N ILE A 119 0.55 -9.87 15.24
CA ILE A 119 -0.79 -9.31 15.45
C ILE A 119 -1.76 -10.21 14.67
N PRO A 120 -2.74 -10.84 15.32
CA PRO A 120 -3.67 -11.73 14.62
C PRO A 120 -4.55 -10.99 13.63
N SER A 121 -4.99 -11.68 12.58
CA SER A 121 -6.01 -11.17 11.68
C SER A 121 -7.36 -11.09 12.39
N THR A 122 -8.10 -10.01 12.14
CA THR A 122 -9.44 -9.81 12.69
C THR A 122 -10.39 -9.22 11.65
N GLU A 123 -11.66 -9.53 11.79
CA GLU A 123 -12.72 -9.06 10.89
C GLU A 123 -13.91 -8.57 11.70
N LYS A 124 -14.53 -7.49 11.26
CA LYS A 124 -15.74 -6.95 11.88
C LYS A 124 -16.50 -6.02 10.95
N GLU A 125 -17.79 -5.89 11.17
CA GLU A 125 -18.57 -4.84 10.59
C GLU A 125 -18.24 -3.49 11.26
N VAL A 126 -18.16 -2.42 10.46
CA VAL A 126 -17.91 -1.06 10.94
C VAL A 126 -18.93 -0.10 10.33
N THR A 127 -19.14 1.02 11.02
CA THR A 127 -20.15 2.02 10.60
C THR A 127 -19.62 3.04 9.61
N ARG A 128 -18.28 3.24 9.55
CA ARG A 128 -17.61 4.15 8.62
C ARG A 128 -16.24 3.66 8.22
N PHE A 129 -15.72 4.19 7.13
CA PHE A 129 -14.30 4.05 6.80
C PHE A 129 -13.44 4.91 7.75
N PRO A 130 -12.19 4.53 8.00
CA PRO A 130 -11.25 5.38 8.72
C PRO A 130 -10.83 6.58 7.85
N SER A 131 -10.52 7.70 8.50
CA SER A 131 -9.86 8.83 7.84
C SER A 131 -8.43 8.47 7.41
N PRO A 132 -7.80 9.25 6.51
CA PRO A 132 -6.41 9.03 6.12
C PRO A 132 -5.45 8.96 7.32
N GLN A 133 -5.63 9.86 8.30
CA GLN A 133 -4.79 9.91 9.51
C GLN A 133 -5.03 8.72 10.44
N GLU A 134 -6.29 8.33 10.64
CA GLU A 134 -6.63 7.15 11.45
C GLU A 134 -6.01 5.89 10.83
N LEU A 135 -6.17 5.69 9.51
CA LEU A 135 -5.62 4.53 8.82
C LEU A 135 -4.08 4.51 8.85
N TRP A 136 -3.45 5.67 8.74
CA TRP A 136 -2.01 5.83 8.91
C TRP A 136 -1.57 5.42 10.31
N GLN A 137 -2.23 5.95 11.36
CA GLN A 137 -1.92 5.64 12.75
C GLN A 137 -2.13 4.16 13.09
N MET A 138 -3.17 3.54 12.52
CA MET A 138 -3.40 2.09 12.67
C MET A 138 -2.32 1.26 11.98
N THR A 139 -1.80 1.73 10.85
CA THR A 139 -0.74 1.04 10.09
C THR A 139 0.63 1.27 10.73
N TYR A 140 0.89 2.49 11.17
CA TYR A 140 2.15 2.96 11.72
C TYR A 140 1.92 3.66 13.06
N PRO A 141 1.69 2.91 14.15
CA PRO A 141 1.40 3.50 15.46
C PRO A 141 2.57 4.32 16.01
N GLU A 142 3.81 4.00 15.60
CA GLU A 142 5.01 4.73 16.00
C GLU A 142 5.55 5.55 14.83
N ALA A 143 5.84 6.83 15.09
CA ALA A 143 6.53 7.67 14.12
C ALA A 143 7.96 7.17 13.90
N HIS A 144 8.39 7.15 12.64
CA HIS A 144 9.74 6.73 12.29
C HIS A 144 10.33 7.73 11.28
N PRO A 145 11.26 8.61 11.72
CA PRO A 145 11.71 9.74 10.90
C PRO A 145 12.18 9.36 9.50
N TRP A 146 12.95 8.28 9.35
CA TRP A 146 13.46 7.84 8.06
C TRP A 146 12.39 7.15 7.21
N ARG A 147 11.58 6.27 7.78
CA ARG A 147 10.47 5.64 7.06
C ARG A 147 9.54 6.71 6.50
N ASP A 148 9.18 7.70 7.32
CA ASP A 148 8.24 8.74 6.93
C ASP A 148 8.83 9.64 5.84
N LYS A 149 10.12 10.02 5.94
CA LYS A 149 10.83 10.73 4.87
C LYS A 149 10.90 9.92 3.57
N PHE A 150 11.19 8.62 3.64
CA PHE A 150 11.24 7.76 2.45
C PHE A 150 9.89 7.63 1.78
N ASN A 151 8.81 7.56 2.57
CA ASN A 151 7.45 7.47 2.04
C ASN A 151 7.05 8.76 1.30
N LEU A 152 7.32 9.92 1.89
CA LEU A 152 7.01 11.22 1.30
C LEU A 152 7.83 11.53 0.03
N GLN A 153 9.02 10.93 -0.13
CA GLN A 153 9.82 11.11 -1.32
C GLN A 153 9.18 10.39 -2.52
N PRO A 154 8.77 11.10 -3.58
CA PRO A 154 8.16 10.46 -4.74
C PRO A 154 9.17 9.59 -5.50
N PHE A 155 8.64 8.63 -6.24
CA PHE A 155 9.44 7.86 -7.19
C PHE A 155 9.96 8.78 -8.31
N ASN A 156 11.16 8.49 -8.80
CA ASN A 156 11.63 9.13 -10.02
C ASN A 156 10.78 8.62 -11.21
N ARG A 157 10.18 9.58 -11.92
CA ARG A 157 9.30 9.31 -13.08
C ARG A 157 9.93 9.76 -14.40
N ASP A 158 11.24 9.99 -14.43
CA ASP A 158 11.93 10.30 -15.66
C ASP A 158 11.74 9.15 -16.66
N GLY A 159 11.26 9.49 -17.85
CA GLY A 159 10.82 8.50 -18.83
C GLY A 159 9.37 8.03 -18.69
N GLY A 160 8.54 8.67 -17.84
CA GLY A 160 7.09 8.45 -17.76
C GLY A 160 6.66 7.10 -17.17
N ARG A 161 7.54 6.40 -16.43
CA ARG A 161 7.25 5.08 -15.88
C ARG A 161 7.01 5.14 -14.37
N ASN A 162 5.87 4.60 -13.96
CA ASN A 162 5.61 4.30 -12.56
C ASN A 162 6.16 2.89 -12.21
N PRO A 163 6.61 2.66 -10.98
CA PRO A 163 6.95 1.32 -10.53
C PRO A 163 5.71 0.43 -10.57
N ARG A 164 5.90 -0.81 -10.96
CA ARG A 164 4.85 -1.83 -10.85
C ARG A 164 4.65 -2.19 -9.37
N TYR A 165 3.46 -2.69 -9.01
CA TYR A 165 3.14 -2.97 -7.61
C TYR A 165 4.21 -3.79 -6.87
N TYR A 166 4.74 -4.84 -7.50
CA TYR A 166 5.79 -5.68 -6.89
C TYR A 166 7.15 -4.97 -6.78
N GLN A 167 7.47 -4.04 -7.69
CA GLN A 167 8.64 -3.18 -7.59
C GLN A 167 8.47 -2.19 -6.47
N GLU A 168 7.29 -1.58 -6.34
CA GLU A 168 6.95 -0.68 -5.25
C GLU A 168 7.04 -1.39 -3.90
N ASN A 169 6.46 -2.59 -3.77
CA ASN A 169 6.59 -3.42 -2.58
C ASN A 169 8.05 -3.70 -2.23
N ALA A 170 8.86 -4.11 -3.23
CA ALA A 170 10.28 -4.38 -3.06
C ALA A 170 11.06 -3.15 -2.59
N ILE A 171 10.83 -1.98 -3.22
CA ILE A 171 11.46 -0.70 -2.85
C ILE A 171 11.09 -0.33 -1.41
N ASN A 172 9.80 -0.38 -1.08
CA ASN A 172 9.30 -0.02 0.23
C ASN A 172 9.83 -0.95 1.34
N ASN A 173 9.90 -2.26 1.08
CA ASN A 173 10.45 -3.22 2.04
C ASN A 173 11.95 -2.98 2.29
N VAL A 174 12.73 -2.70 1.24
CA VAL A 174 14.15 -2.36 1.40
C VAL A 174 14.31 -1.06 2.18
N LEU A 175 13.55 -0.01 1.86
CA LEU A 175 13.64 1.27 2.56
C LEU A 175 13.19 1.16 4.02
N ASN A 176 12.19 0.34 4.34
CA ASN A 176 11.81 0.04 5.71
C ASN A 176 12.94 -0.69 6.46
N ALA A 177 13.60 -1.67 5.82
CA ALA A 177 14.72 -2.37 6.40
C ALA A 177 15.91 -1.41 6.67
N VAL A 178 16.21 -0.50 5.74
CA VAL A 178 17.20 0.56 5.91
C VAL A 178 16.83 1.49 7.06
N ALA A 179 15.57 1.93 7.14
CA ALA A 179 15.08 2.76 8.23
C ALA A 179 15.29 2.07 9.59
N ASN A 180 15.03 0.77 9.67
CA ASN A 180 15.23 -0.06 10.86
C ASN A 180 16.69 -0.51 11.08
N LYS A 181 17.65 0.14 10.41
CA LYS A 181 19.10 -0.11 10.58
C LYS A 181 19.53 -1.56 10.29
N GLN A 182 18.82 -2.28 9.43
CA GLN A 182 19.24 -3.62 9.02
C GLN A 182 20.50 -3.52 8.15
N GLU A 183 21.56 -4.18 8.56
CA GLU A 183 22.87 -4.12 7.88
C GLU A 183 22.91 -4.95 6.59
N ARG A 184 22.08 -5.99 6.49
CA ARG A 184 22.07 -6.90 5.35
C ARG A 184 20.64 -7.12 4.87
N ILE A 185 20.43 -6.86 3.60
CA ILE A 185 19.13 -6.98 2.96
C ILE A 185 19.29 -7.82 1.69
N LEU A 186 18.56 -8.92 1.61
CA LEU A 186 18.50 -9.74 0.40
C LEU A 186 17.21 -9.46 -0.35
N LEU A 187 17.34 -8.95 -1.57
CA LEU A 187 16.22 -8.74 -2.49
C LEU A 187 16.32 -9.73 -3.66
N THR A 188 15.39 -10.68 -3.73
CA THR A 188 15.29 -11.62 -4.85
C THR A 188 14.19 -11.19 -5.82
N MET A 189 14.54 -11.09 -7.08
CA MET A 189 13.63 -10.73 -8.16
C MET A 189 13.92 -11.58 -9.41
N ALA A 190 12.89 -12.07 -10.08
CA ALA A 190 13.04 -12.84 -11.31
C ALA A 190 13.69 -12.04 -12.45
N THR A 191 14.24 -12.73 -13.43
CA THR A 191 14.80 -12.09 -14.64
C THR A 191 13.71 -11.35 -15.40
N GLY A 192 14.03 -10.15 -15.91
CA GLY A 192 13.07 -9.31 -16.65
C GLY A 192 12.06 -8.53 -15.81
N THR A 193 12.09 -8.64 -14.46
CA THR A 193 11.19 -7.90 -13.57
C THR A 193 11.64 -6.47 -13.25
N GLY A 194 12.76 -6.02 -13.81
CA GLY A 194 13.26 -4.66 -13.65
C GLY A 194 14.11 -4.44 -12.40
N LYS A 195 14.99 -5.40 -12.07
CA LYS A 195 15.94 -5.29 -10.93
C LYS A 195 16.70 -3.96 -10.92
N THR A 196 17.26 -3.56 -12.06
CA THR A 196 18.01 -2.31 -12.20
C THR A 196 17.16 -1.08 -11.89
N TYR A 197 15.92 -1.06 -12.39
CA TYR A 197 14.97 0.02 -12.09
C TYR A 197 14.63 0.07 -10.59
N THR A 198 14.39 -1.09 -9.97
CA THR A 198 14.12 -1.19 -8.53
C THR A 198 15.31 -0.67 -7.71
N ALA A 199 16.53 -1.10 -8.04
CA ALA A 199 17.75 -0.62 -7.38
C ALA A 199 17.94 0.89 -7.55
N PHE A 200 17.72 1.40 -8.76
CA PHE A 200 17.78 2.84 -9.04
C PHE A 200 16.80 3.63 -8.15
N GLN A 201 15.55 3.20 -8.05
CA GLN A 201 14.54 3.88 -7.23
C GLN A 201 14.89 3.87 -5.73
N ILE A 202 15.48 2.78 -5.23
CA ILE A 202 15.99 2.71 -3.85
C ILE A 202 17.07 3.76 -3.64
N CYS A 203 18.11 3.77 -4.51
CA CYS A 203 19.18 4.76 -4.45
C CYS A 203 18.64 6.18 -4.56
N TRP A 204 17.74 6.45 -5.51
CA TRP A 204 17.10 7.74 -5.69
C TRP A 204 16.46 8.26 -4.40
N LYS A 205 15.62 7.46 -3.75
CA LYS A 205 14.96 7.85 -2.50
C LYS A 205 15.95 8.10 -1.37
N LEU A 206 16.97 7.27 -1.23
CA LEU A 206 18.03 7.45 -0.22
C LEU A 206 18.83 8.74 -0.44
N PHE A 207 19.14 9.06 -1.69
CA PHE A 207 19.83 10.31 -2.04
C PHE A 207 18.97 11.55 -1.81
N GLN A 208 17.74 11.54 -2.29
CA GLN A 208 16.84 12.69 -2.20
C GLN A 208 16.46 13.03 -0.77
N THR A 209 16.35 12.03 0.09
CA THR A 209 16.08 12.23 1.52
C THR A 209 17.30 12.65 2.33
N GLY A 210 18.50 12.56 1.76
CA GLY A 210 19.77 12.90 2.44
C GLY A 210 20.27 11.81 3.40
N TRP A 211 19.68 10.61 3.41
CA TRP A 211 20.05 9.53 4.30
C TRP A 211 21.55 9.17 4.24
N ASN A 212 22.13 9.17 3.06
CA ASN A 212 23.55 8.90 2.86
C ASN A 212 24.47 9.97 3.50
N LYS A 213 24.05 11.22 3.54
CA LYS A 213 24.84 12.32 4.15
C LYS A 213 24.84 12.22 5.67
N ASP A 214 23.70 11.91 6.25
CA ASP A 214 23.58 11.77 7.70
C ASP A 214 24.40 10.57 8.22
N ARG A 215 24.47 9.48 7.45
CA ARG A 215 25.26 8.31 7.80
C ARG A 215 26.77 8.61 7.79
N VAL A 216 27.27 9.24 6.73
CA VAL A 216 28.70 9.63 6.64
C VAL A 216 29.07 10.56 7.79
N ARG A 217 28.22 11.54 8.10
CA ARG A 217 28.46 12.50 9.20
C ARG A 217 28.46 11.79 10.58
N SER A 218 27.60 10.80 10.77
CA SER A 218 27.57 10.03 12.02
C SER A 218 28.81 9.15 12.19
N GLU A 219 29.30 8.52 11.12
CA GLU A 219 30.52 7.72 11.10
C GLU A 219 31.76 8.60 11.35
N GLU A 220 31.86 9.79 10.72
CA GLU A 220 32.96 10.74 10.94
C GLU A 220 32.99 11.31 12.37
N LEU A 221 31.83 11.51 13.00
CA LEU A 221 31.72 12.02 14.36
C LEU A 221 31.87 10.93 15.44
N GLY A 222 32.07 9.67 15.06
CA GLY A 222 32.20 8.55 15.97
C GLY A 222 30.94 8.25 16.80
N VAL A 223 29.81 8.84 16.44
CA VAL A 223 28.54 8.63 17.13
C VAL A 223 27.95 7.31 16.65
N ARG A 224 28.29 6.23 17.35
CA ARG A 224 27.52 4.99 17.22
C ARG A 224 26.12 5.26 17.79
N SER A 225 25.13 5.26 16.94
CA SER A 225 23.72 5.27 17.37
C SER A 225 23.46 3.95 18.11
N GLU A 226 23.28 4.04 19.42
CA GLU A 226 22.73 2.96 20.25
C GLU A 226 21.31 2.59 19.81
#